data_30e25edf720d200128f7d8732327a1b4
#
_entry.id   30e25edf720d200128f7d8732327a1b4
#
_cell.length_a   1.000
_cell.length_b   1.000
_cell.length_c   1.000
_cell.angle_alpha   90.00
_cell.angle_beta   90.00
_cell.angle_gamma   90.00
#
_symmetry.space_group_name_H-M   'P 1'
#
loop_
_entity.id
_entity.type
_entity.pdbx_description
1 polymer ?
#
loop_
_entity_poly.entity_id
_entity_poly.type
_entity_poly.pdbx_seq_one_letter_code
_entity_poly.pdbx_strand_id
1 'polypeptide(L)'
;MKDIPGFWFSENHVFIEENELIEFRVLEAVSAGMNDGGVVLYFGIKENENGYEVEGLKNPDALLASLHVLLSQDPRLSFHRVSSRDFLSLEEGEKKALCLFVQEVEGKDKPVSFAGLCYLFENGKIVPMPEKARQSLADIARPMEADSRPVPSTSLSDFDEASFRLFRKEFEARHNQFRFATPSEFAKRLSLLSEDGSCTEAGLLFLGKEEAIRRGFPSFELRLIVNGKGKQEIVSSSMGDCPGNLFSFQRLALDCVKKTFGERASIEVGELLLNAIQNADYNEENPLVIEVSSEEILARNAGICLNSGRLGLPSCRHPLLQRWFLSIGIGVRRGMRDVLSSPFPAYSIQSDFEANATLSSLRFTKPKAPAPSPRETKKREKDAFYESLLPLFKEEIAGKIRDFKKKSGDEVFGRGDLMDATGVSPATATQMIKKLQKAKKIRPVKGQGKGKFRFR
;
A
#
# COMPACT_ATOMS: atom_id res chain seq x y z
N MET A 1 -14.11 18.17 -0.55
CA MET A 1 -12.91 18.96 -0.85
C MET A 1 -13.20 19.76 -2.09
N LYS A 2 -13.03 21.08 -2.06
CA LYS A 2 -13.07 21.89 -3.28
C LYS A 2 -11.80 21.61 -4.07
N ASP A 3 -11.94 21.52 -5.39
CA ASP A 3 -10.87 21.11 -6.30
C ASP A 3 -9.67 22.06 -6.21
N ILE A 4 -8.65 21.64 -5.45
CA ILE A 4 -7.34 22.30 -5.51
C ILE A 4 -6.77 22.04 -6.91
N PRO A 5 -6.32 23.06 -7.65
CA PRO A 5 -5.70 22.86 -8.95
C PRO A 5 -4.53 21.89 -8.85
N GLY A 6 -4.54 20.80 -9.65
CA GLY A 6 -3.49 19.81 -9.65
C GLY A 6 -3.70 18.61 -8.71
N PHE A 7 -4.79 18.51 -7.98
CA PHE A 7 -5.13 17.33 -7.15
C PHE A 7 -5.10 16.01 -7.95
N TRP A 8 -5.44 16.06 -9.22
CA TRP A 8 -5.41 14.93 -10.16
C TRP A 8 -3.99 14.53 -10.61
N PHE A 9 -3.00 15.41 -10.41
CA PHE A 9 -1.63 15.18 -10.86
C PHE A 9 -0.82 14.31 -9.89
N SER A 10 -0.93 14.56 -8.59
CA SER A 10 -0.25 13.84 -7.52
C SER A 10 -1.06 13.88 -6.24
N GLU A 11 -0.86 12.90 -5.35
CA GLU A 11 -1.38 12.91 -3.98
C GLU A 11 -0.51 13.77 -3.04
N ASN A 12 0.70 14.13 -3.48
CA ASN A 12 1.65 14.91 -2.69
C ASN A 12 1.48 16.41 -2.98
N HIS A 13 1.15 17.17 -1.95
CA HIS A 13 0.91 18.61 -2.00
C HIS A 13 1.77 19.33 -0.97
N VAL A 14 2.47 20.38 -1.38
CA VAL A 14 3.32 21.19 -0.49
C VAL A 14 2.98 22.66 -0.64
N PHE A 15 2.56 23.28 0.46
CA PHE A 15 2.30 24.71 0.53
C PHE A 15 3.54 25.43 1.03
N ILE A 16 4.02 26.41 0.25
CA ILE A 16 5.24 27.16 0.51
C ILE A 16 4.87 28.58 0.92
N GLU A 17 5.22 28.96 2.13
CA GLU A 17 5.01 30.32 2.66
C GLU A 17 6.16 31.25 2.23
N GLU A 18 5.84 32.55 1.95
CA GLU A 18 6.80 33.54 1.42
C GLU A 18 8.00 33.82 2.37
N ASN A 19 7.89 33.49 3.63
CA ASN A 19 8.87 33.82 4.69
C ASN A 19 9.87 32.68 5.00
N GLU A 20 9.77 31.52 4.34
CA GLU A 20 10.65 30.39 4.58
C GLU A 20 11.92 30.50 3.70
N LEU A 21 12.95 29.72 4.05
CA LEU A 21 14.08 29.44 3.15
C LEU A 21 13.58 28.63 1.95
N ILE A 22 12.87 29.33 1.07
CA ILE A 22 12.10 28.78 -0.06
C ILE A 22 12.94 27.78 -0.85
N GLU A 23 14.22 28.09 -1.11
CA GLU A 23 15.11 27.26 -1.92
C GLU A 23 15.27 25.84 -1.36
N PHE A 24 15.55 25.69 -0.07
CA PHE A 24 15.76 24.38 0.53
C PHE A 24 14.49 23.54 0.51
N ARG A 25 13.39 24.11 0.98
CA ARG A 25 12.11 23.40 1.03
C ARG A 25 11.58 23.01 -0.35
N VAL A 26 11.78 23.88 -1.34
CA VAL A 26 11.44 23.58 -2.74
C VAL A 26 12.29 22.43 -3.27
N LEU A 27 13.61 22.44 -3.06
CA LEU A 27 14.50 21.40 -3.58
C LEU A 27 14.31 20.06 -2.87
N GLU A 28 14.01 20.05 -1.55
CA GLU A 28 13.61 18.84 -0.82
C GLU A 28 12.31 18.26 -1.38
N ALA A 29 11.28 19.10 -1.59
CA ALA A 29 10.00 18.68 -2.14
C ALA A 29 10.16 18.18 -3.59
N VAL A 30 10.98 18.82 -4.40
CA VAL A 30 11.29 18.40 -5.77
C VAL A 30 12.01 17.05 -5.77
N SER A 31 13.04 16.88 -4.92
CA SER A 31 13.71 15.58 -4.77
C SER A 31 12.72 14.49 -4.35
N ALA A 32 11.88 14.75 -3.34
CA ALA A 32 10.86 13.80 -2.89
C ALA A 32 9.86 13.44 -3.99
N GLY A 33 9.31 14.45 -4.67
CA GLY A 33 8.34 14.24 -5.76
C GLY A 33 8.94 13.51 -6.96
N MET A 34 10.19 13.82 -7.34
CA MET A 34 10.88 13.10 -8.41
C MET A 34 11.15 11.65 -8.05
N ASN A 35 11.34 11.33 -6.77
CA ASN A 35 11.53 9.97 -6.30
C ASN A 35 10.20 9.21 -6.11
N ASP A 36 9.11 9.89 -5.71
CA ASP A 36 7.87 9.21 -5.25
C ASP A 36 6.59 9.96 -5.70
N GLY A 37 6.01 9.50 -6.79
CA GLY A 37 4.65 9.86 -7.24
C GLY A 37 4.43 11.29 -7.72
N GLY A 38 5.48 12.09 -7.89
CA GLY A 38 5.37 13.50 -8.22
C GLY A 38 4.95 14.37 -7.03
N VAL A 39 4.92 15.69 -7.24
CA VAL A 39 4.43 16.65 -6.23
C VAL A 39 3.87 17.91 -6.89
N VAL A 40 2.90 18.54 -6.25
CA VAL A 40 2.44 19.89 -6.58
C VAL A 40 2.86 20.84 -5.47
N LEU A 41 3.66 21.85 -5.81
CA LEU A 41 4.03 22.92 -4.89
C LEU A 41 3.15 24.14 -5.15
N TYR A 42 2.62 24.72 -4.07
CA TYR A 42 1.74 25.88 -4.10
C TYR A 42 2.45 27.06 -3.45
N PHE A 43 2.50 28.18 -4.15
CA PHE A 43 3.07 29.44 -3.69
C PHE A 43 1.99 30.52 -3.64
N GLY A 44 1.82 31.16 -2.50
CA GLY A 44 0.76 32.14 -2.28
C GLY A 44 -0.63 31.53 -2.12
N ILE A 45 -0.69 30.23 -1.74
CA ILE A 45 -1.89 29.49 -1.40
C ILE A 45 -1.70 28.89 -0.01
N LYS A 46 -2.71 28.99 0.83
CA LYS A 46 -2.75 28.40 2.16
C LYS A 46 -3.86 27.37 2.29
N GLU A 47 -3.55 26.27 2.95
CA GLU A 47 -4.54 25.27 3.31
C GLU A 47 -5.26 25.68 4.61
N ASN A 48 -6.57 25.50 4.66
CA ASN A 48 -7.39 25.72 5.84
C ASN A 48 -8.42 24.59 6.04
N GLU A 49 -9.15 24.58 7.15
CA GLU A 49 -10.13 23.55 7.49
C GLU A 49 -11.25 23.40 6.44
N ASN A 50 -11.49 24.39 5.60
CA ASN A 50 -12.53 24.42 4.58
C ASN A 50 -12.02 24.18 3.15
N GLY A 51 -10.72 23.95 2.98
CA GLY A 51 -10.06 23.74 1.70
C GLY A 51 -8.79 24.58 1.56
N TYR A 52 -8.72 25.46 0.60
CA TYR A 52 -7.58 26.36 0.38
C TYR A 52 -8.05 27.80 0.15
N GLU A 53 -7.14 28.73 0.42
CA GLU A 53 -7.33 30.17 0.20
C GLU A 53 -6.14 30.73 -0.56
N VAL A 54 -6.40 31.60 -1.56
CA VAL A 54 -5.35 32.30 -2.27
C VAL A 54 -4.96 33.53 -1.47
N GLU A 55 -3.78 33.52 -0.83
CA GLU A 55 -3.21 34.67 -0.13
C GLU A 55 -2.59 35.69 -1.11
N GLY A 56 -2.07 35.18 -2.23
CA GLY A 56 -1.38 35.93 -3.26
C GLY A 56 0.11 36.09 -2.99
N LEU A 57 0.86 36.39 -4.03
CA LEU A 57 2.32 36.64 -4.02
C LEU A 57 2.58 38.11 -4.26
N LYS A 58 3.59 38.68 -3.59
CA LYS A 58 4.01 40.08 -3.79
C LYS A 58 4.62 40.32 -5.15
N ASN A 59 5.43 39.36 -5.62
CA ASN A 59 6.07 39.42 -6.93
C ASN A 59 6.12 38.06 -7.60
N PRO A 60 5.01 37.59 -8.21
CA PRO A 60 4.93 36.26 -8.79
C PRO A 60 5.89 36.05 -9.95
N ASP A 61 6.16 37.08 -10.78
CA ASP A 61 7.05 36.99 -11.94
C ASP A 61 8.51 36.82 -11.51
N ALA A 62 8.95 37.55 -10.47
CA ALA A 62 10.29 37.39 -9.92
C ALA A 62 10.48 36.02 -9.29
N LEU A 63 9.47 35.51 -8.55
CA LEU A 63 9.50 34.19 -7.95
C LEU A 63 9.58 33.11 -9.05
N LEU A 64 8.75 33.21 -10.09
CA LEU A 64 8.77 32.30 -11.23
C LEU A 64 10.15 32.23 -11.90
N ALA A 65 10.76 33.38 -12.15
CA ALA A 65 12.11 33.48 -12.75
C ALA A 65 13.15 32.81 -11.82
N SER A 66 13.11 33.10 -10.53
CA SER A 66 14.02 32.51 -9.54
C SER A 66 13.87 31.00 -9.44
N LEU A 67 12.65 30.49 -9.38
CA LEU A 67 12.37 29.04 -9.35
C LEU A 67 12.84 28.36 -10.64
N HIS A 68 12.67 29.00 -11.79
CA HIS A 68 13.13 28.44 -13.05
C HIS A 68 14.65 28.29 -13.08
N VAL A 69 15.40 29.27 -12.61
CA VAL A 69 16.88 29.20 -12.51
C VAL A 69 17.27 28.13 -11.49
N LEU A 70 16.67 28.15 -10.29
CA LEU A 70 16.92 27.19 -9.22
C LEU A 70 16.76 25.74 -9.70
N LEU A 71 15.65 25.44 -10.36
CA LEU A 71 15.30 24.06 -10.74
C LEU A 71 15.97 23.58 -12.03
N SER A 72 16.50 24.50 -12.84
CA SER A 72 17.19 24.12 -14.09
C SER A 72 18.73 24.07 -13.96
N GLN A 73 19.31 24.71 -12.96
CA GLN A 73 20.77 24.89 -12.90
C GLN A 73 21.42 24.67 -11.52
N ASP A 74 20.64 24.44 -10.45
CA ASP A 74 21.20 24.28 -9.11
C ASP A 74 22.05 23.01 -9.03
N PRO A 75 23.38 23.08 -8.80
CA PRO A 75 24.25 21.92 -8.81
C PRO A 75 24.01 20.97 -7.62
N ARG A 76 23.24 21.41 -6.63
CA ARG A 76 22.88 20.56 -5.45
C ARG A 76 21.79 19.55 -5.81
N LEU A 77 21.01 19.77 -6.88
CA LEU A 77 20.01 18.81 -7.36
C LEU A 77 20.65 17.90 -8.41
N SER A 78 20.60 16.58 -8.19
CA SER A 78 21.27 15.61 -9.08
C SER A 78 20.59 15.41 -10.43
N PHE A 79 19.35 15.87 -10.60
CA PHE A 79 18.58 15.72 -11.83
C PHE A 79 17.67 16.93 -12.09
N HIS A 80 17.71 17.46 -13.31
CA HIS A 80 17.00 18.66 -13.73
C HIS A 80 16.02 18.34 -14.86
N ARG A 81 14.71 18.42 -14.59
CA ARG A 81 13.67 18.14 -15.59
C ARG A 81 12.56 19.20 -15.64
N VAL A 82 12.54 20.12 -14.67
CA VAL A 82 11.49 21.14 -14.59
C VAL A 82 11.65 22.17 -15.69
N SER A 83 10.56 22.47 -16.36
CA SER A 83 10.47 23.43 -17.46
C SER A 83 9.41 24.50 -17.18
N SER A 84 9.36 25.53 -18.03
CA SER A 84 8.33 26.58 -17.91
C SER A 84 6.89 26.07 -18.06
N ARG A 85 6.69 24.90 -18.69
CA ARG A 85 5.37 24.28 -18.87
C ARG A 85 4.83 23.61 -17.60
N ASP A 86 5.70 23.41 -16.62
CA ASP A 86 5.36 22.77 -15.35
C ASP A 86 4.82 23.78 -14.33
N PHE A 87 4.76 25.07 -14.69
CA PHE A 87 4.20 26.14 -13.87
C PHE A 87 2.81 26.54 -14.35
N LEU A 88 1.92 26.78 -13.40
CA LEU A 88 0.59 27.34 -13.62
C LEU A 88 0.39 28.56 -12.74
N SER A 89 0.05 29.71 -13.36
CA SER A 89 -0.42 30.89 -12.61
C SER A 89 -1.89 30.79 -12.32
N LEU A 90 -2.27 31.07 -11.08
CA LEU A 90 -3.64 31.17 -10.60
C LEU A 90 -3.93 32.61 -10.24
N GLU A 91 -5.10 33.11 -10.66
CA GLU A 91 -5.56 34.46 -10.35
C GLU A 91 -6.92 34.40 -9.67
N GLU A 92 -7.04 35.06 -8.52
CA GLU A 92 -8.29 35.26 -7.79
C GLU A 92 -8.45 36.73 -7.43
N GLY A 93 -9.24 37.46 -8.22
CA GLY A 93 -9.32 38.93 -8.15
C GLY A 93 -7.96 39.56 -8.48
N GLU A 94 -7.41 40.36 -7.56
CA GLU A 94 -6.08 40.98 -7.72
C GLU A 94 -4.93 40.10 -7.18
N LYS A 95 -5.26 38.97 -6.54
CA LYS A 95 -4.27 38.06 -5.97
C LYS A 95 -3.78 37.08 -7.03
N LYS A 96 -2.46 36.91 -7.08
CA LYS A 96 -1.81 35.93 -7.98
C LYS A 96 -1.05 34.90 -7.15
N ALA A 97 -1.16 33.63 -7.53
CA ALA A 97 -0.46 32.51 -6.94
C ALA A 97 0.18 31.64 -8.05
N LEU A 98 1.13 30.80 -7.68
CA LEU A 98 1.79 29.88 -8.60
C LEU A 98 1.64 28.44 -8.11
N CYS A 99 1.46 27.53 -9.06
CA CYS A 99 1.59 26.10 -8.84
C CYS A 99 2.75 25.56 -9.68
N LEU A 100 3.57 24.70 -9.09
CA LEU A 100 4.62 23.96 -9.79
C LEU A 100 4.29 22.46 -9.74
N PHE A 101 4.22 21.85 -10.92
CA PHE A 101 3.98 20.42 -11.10
C PHE A 101 5.30 19.69 -11.35
N VAL A 102 5.73 18.87 -10.41
CA VAL A 102 6.96 18.09 -10.53
C VAL A 102 6.58 16.63 -10.77
N GLN A 103 6.93 16.13 -11.94
CA GLN A 103 6.71 14.74 -12.30
C GLN A 103 7.74 13.82 -11.68
N GLU A 104 7.30 12.62 -11.32
CA GLU A 104 8.19 11.54 -10.99
C GLU A 104 9.14 11.22 -12.16
N VAL A 105 10.42 10.92 -11.86
CA VAL A 105 11.38 10.55 -12.89
C VAL A 105 11.34 9.04 -13.19
N GLU A 106 11.89 8.65 -14.35
CA GLU A 106 12.01 7.24 -14.69
C GLU A 106 12.97 6.51 -13.74
N GLY A 107 12.76 5.21 -13.53
CA GLY A 107 13.53 4.42 -12.59
C GLY A 107 15.06 4.49 -12.76
N LYS A 108 15.53 4.57 -14.02
CA LYS A 108 16.97 4.71 -14.36
C LYS A 108 17.60 6.00 -13.85
N ASP A 109 16.80 7.04 -13.60
CA ASP A 109 17.23 8.36 -13.15
C ASP A 109 17.08 8.51 -11.63
N LYS A 110 16.62 7.48 -10.92
CA LYS A 110 16.50 7.44 -9.48
C LYS A 110 17.74 6.83 -8.81
N PRO A 111 18.01 7.19 -7.54
CA PRO A 111 17.33 8.21 -6.76
C PRO A 111 17.80 9.63 -7.09
N VAL A 112 16.88 10.61 -7.12
CA VAL A 112 17.22 12.03 -7.25
C VAL A 112 17.58 12.58 -5.87
N SER A 113 18.74 13.22 -5.78
CA SER A 113 19.24 13.80 -4.52
C SER A 113 19.27 15.32 -4.58
N PHE A 114 19.07 15.96 -3.41
CA PHE A 114 19.37 17.35 -3.14
C PHE A 114 20.44 17.45 -2.06
N ALA A 115 21.53 18.15 -2.34
CA ALA A 115 22.68 18.30 -1.45
C ALA A 115 23.25 16.95 -0.93
N GLY A 116 23.18 15.89 -1.74
CA GLY A 116 23.63 14.54 -1.40
C GLY A 116 22.63 13.69 -0.60
N LEU A 117 21.49 14.25 -0.19
CA LEU A 117 20.40 13.52 0.46
C LEU A 117 19.26 13.29 -0.52
N CYS A 118 18.65 12.12 -0.44
CA CYS A 118 17.41 11.82 -1.16
C CYS A 118 16.21 11.98 -0.22
N TYR A 119 15.06 12.35 -0.75
CA TYR A 119 13.85 12.60 0.02
C TYR A 119 12.69 11.78 -0.52
N LEU A 120 11.72 11.50 0.36
CA LEU A 120 10.45 10.83 0.08
C LEU A 120 9.29 11.55 0.77
N PHE A 121 8.06 11.19 0.40
CA PHE A 121 6.86 11.57 1.15
C PHE A 121 6.43 10.44 2.07
N GLU A 122 6.34 10.74 3.36
CA GLU A 122 5.80 9.83 4.36
C GLU A 122 4.67 10.53 5.12
N ASN A 123 3.44 10.00 5.03
CA ASN A 123 2.25 10.59 5.64
C ASN A 123 2.08 12.09 5.31
N GLY A 124 2.34 12.49 4.06
CA GLY A 124 2.25 13.87 3.58
C GLY A 124 3.38 14.80 4.03
N LYS A 125 4.43 14.27 4.68
CA LYS A 125 5.62 15.03 5.07
C LYS A 125 6.83 14.63 4.23
N ILE A 126 7.69 15.59 3.95
CA ILE A 126 8.99 15.35 3.32
C ILE A 126 9.94 14.82 4.39
N VAL A 127 10.51 13.64 4.16
CA VAL A 127 11.47 13.00 5.04
C VAL A 127 12.72 12.62 4.27
N PRO A 128 13.93 12.67 4.87
CA PRO A 128 15.12 12.12 4.27
C PRO A 128 14.96 10.61 4.05
N MET A 129 15.34 10.14 2.87
CA MET A 129 15.33 8.70 2.57
C MET A 129 16.45 8.03 3.37
N PRO A 130 16.16 6.95 4.13
CA PRO A 130 17.17 6.18 4.83
C PRO A 130 18.26 5.67 3.87
N GLU A 131 19.52 5.63 4.32
CA GLU A 131 20.66 5.26 3.48
C GLU A 131 20.49 3.86 2.86
N LYS A 132 20.00 2.88 3.63
CA LYS A 132 19.70 1.54 3.11
C LYS A 132 18.67 1.56 1.97
N ALA A 133 17.59 2.34 2.12
CA ALA A 133 16.58 2.49 1.09
C ALA A 133 17.14 3.19 -0.16
N ARG A 134 18.01 4.19 0.04
CA ARG A 134 18.71 4.90 -1.04
C ARG A 134 19.62 3.97 -1.84
N GLN A 135 20.44 3.17 -1.16
CA GLN A 135 21.31 2.18 -1.80
C GLN A 135 20.49 1.13 -2.53
N SER A 136 19.48 0.59 -1.88
CA SER A 136 18.53 -0.35 -2.49
C SER A 136 17.90 0.21 -3.77
N LEU A 137 17.45 1.48 -3.75
CA LEU A 137 16.89 2.15 -4.94
C LEU A 137 17.90 2.29 -6.08
N ALA A 138 19.15 2.64 -5.76
CA ALA A 138 20.22 2.75 -6.75
C ALA A 138 20.52 1.40 -7.43
N ASP A 139 20.58 0.32 -6.63
CA ASP A 139 20.81 -1.04 -7.15
C ASP A 139 19.68 -1.54 -8.04
N ILE A 140 18.44 -1.20 -7.71
CA ILE A 140 17.27 -1.62 -8.51
C ILE A 140 16.99 -0.73 -9.73
N ALA A 141 17.69 0.37 -9.89
CA ALA A 141 17.61 1.18 -11.12
C ALA A 141 18.05 0.37 -12.37
N ARG A 142 18.91 -0.65 -12.19
CA ARG A 142 19.43 -1.53 -13.26
C ARG A 142 19.28 -3.02 -12.94
N PRO A 143 18.05 -3.48 -12.72
CA PRO A 143 17.83 -4.82 -12.16
C PRO A 143 18.24 -5.97 -13.10
N MET A 144 18.17 -5.77 -14.41
CA MET A 144 18.61 -6.80 -15.38
C MET A 144 20.13 -7.02 -15.35
N GLU A 145 20.91 -5.96 -15.12
CA GLU A 145 22.36 -6.06 -15.01
C GLU A 145 22.74 -6.80 -13.72
N ALA A 146 22.07 -6.51 -12.61
CA ALA A 146 22.26 -7.20 -11.34
C ALA A 146 21.93 -8.70 -11.45
N ASP A 147 20.73 -9.03 -11.92
CA ASP A 147 20.30 -10.43 -12.07
C ASP A 147 21.22 -11.26 -12.95
N SER A 148 21.79 -10.65 -13.98
CA SER A 148 22.68 -11.33 -14.96
C SER A 148 24.15 -11.37 -14.55
N ARG A 149 24.52 -10.77 -13.40
CA ARG A 149 25.91 -10.76 -12.93
C ARG A 149 26.40 -12.17 -12.66
N PRO A 150 27.55 -12.57 -13.22
CA PRO A 150 28.12 -13.90 -12.97
C PRO A 150 28.61 -14.03 -11.53
N VAL A 151 28.31 -15.15 -10.90
CA VAL A 151 28.84 -15.51 -9.58
C VAL A 151 30.14 -16.30 -9.77
N PRO A 152 31.29 -15.80 -9.35
CA PRO A 152 32.57 -16.44 -9.57
C PRO A 152 32.62 -17.85 -8.98
N SER A 153 33.39 -18.75 -9.63
CA SER A 153 33.61 -20.14 -9.20
C SER A 153 32.34 -20.98 -9.09
N THR A 154 31.33 -20.64 -9.90
CA THR A 154 30.08 -21.43 -10.06
C THR A 154 29.94 -21.94 -11.49
N SER A 155 29.10 -22.95 -11.67
CA SER A 155 28.84 -23.58 -12.96
C SER A 155 27.48 -24.26 -12.98
N LEU A 156 27.13 -24.91 -14.10
CA LEU A 156 25.89 -25.72 -14.22
C LEU A 156 25.76 -26.78 -13.10
N SER A 157 26.90 -27.32 -12.60
CA SER A 157 26.90 -28.34 -11.55
C SER A 157 26.51 -27.81 -10.17
N ASP A 158 26.46 -26.48 -9.99
CA ASP A 158 25.99 -25.83 -8.77
C ASP A 158 24.47 -25.67 -8.72
N PHE A 159 23.76 -25.97 -9.81
CA PHE A 159 22.32 -26.09 -9.75
C PHE A 159 21.89 -27.40 -9.07
N ASP A 160 20.81 -27.35 -8.32
CA ASP A 160 20.11 -28.53 -7.81
C ASP A 160 19.52 -29.31 -8.99
N GLU A 161 19.97 -30.53 -9.16
CA GLU A 161 19.63 -31.33 -10.34
C GLU A 161 18.13 -31.60 -10.47
N ALA A 162 17.46 -31.84 -9.36
CA ALA A 162 16.02 -32.12 -9.33
C ALA A 162 15.21 -30.86 -9.72
N SER A 163 15.56 -29.72 -9.15
CA SER A 163 14.94 -28.43 -9.46
C SER A 163 15.18 -28.01 -10.91
N PHE A 164 16.41 -28.14 -11.41
CA PHE A 164 16.75 -27.80 -12.79
C PHE A 164 15.99 -28.69 -13.79
N ARG A 165 15.96 -30.01 -13.56
CA ARG A 165 15.26 -30.98 -14.41
C ARG A 165 13.75 -30.69 -14.43
N LEU A 166 13.16 -30.37 -13.26
CA LEU A 166 11.73 -30.09 -13.14
C LEU A 166 11.39 -28.77 -13.83
N PHE A 167 12.14 -27.70 -13.57
CA PHE A 167 11.97 -26.43 -14.23
C PHE A 167 12.06 -26.55 -15.74
N ARG A 168 13.09 -27.24 -16.24
CA ARG A 168 13.28 -27.46 -17.66
C ARG A 168 12.08 -28.20 -18.28
N LYS A 169 11.61 -29.27 -17.65
CA LYS A 169 10.42 -30.00 -18.08
C LYS A 169 9.19 -29.13 -18.21
N GLU A 170 8.91 -28.31 -17.21
CA GLU A 170 7.76 -27.40 -17.19
C GLU A 170 7.89 -26.29 -18.23
N PHE A 171 9.10 -25.75 -18.39
CA PHE A 171 9.41 -24.74 -19.40
C PHE A 171 9.25 -25.28 -20.83
N GLU A 172 9.87 -26.44 -21.15
CA GLU A 172 9.79 -27.06 -22.46
C GLU A 172 8.37 -27.47 -22.84
N ALA A 173 7.52 -27.81 -21.87
CA ALA A 173 6.11 -28.13 -22.13
C ALA A 173 5.33 -26.93 -22.69
N ARG A 174 5.79 -25.71 -22.42
CA ARG A 174 5.18 -24.45 -22.87
C ARG A 174 5.95 -23.78 -24.01
N HIS A 175 7.23 -24.14 -24.19
CA HIS A 175 8.17 -23.52 -25.12
C HIS A 175 8.92 -24.59 -25.95
N ASN A 176 8.24 -25.18 -26.94
CA ASN A 176 8.73 -26.30 -27.72
C ASN A 176 10.09 -26.08 -28.42
N GLN A 177 10.46 -24.82 -28.71
CA GLN A 177 11.72 -24.47 -29.37
C GLN A 177 12.97 -24.80 -28.54
N PHE A 178 12.84 -25.10 -27.26
CA PHE A 178 13.95 -25.43 -26.36
C PHE A 178 14.19 -26.94 -26.19
N ARG A 179 13.31 -27.80 -26.72
CA ARG A 179 13.33 -29.27 -26.51
C ARG A 179 14.64 -29.96 -26.87
N PHE A 180 15.38 -29.42 -27.83
CA PHE A 180 16.58 -30.04 -28.34
C PHE A 180 17.88 -29.37 -27.85
N ALA A 181 17.79 -28.37 -27.00
CA ALA A 181 18.95 -27.71 -26.43
C ALA A 181 19.66 -28.66 -25.44
N THR A 182 20.98 -28.61 -25.38
CA THR A 182 21.74 -29.25 -24.30
C THR A 182 21.42 -28.53 -22.97
N PRO A 183 21.66 -29.14 -21.79
CA PRO A 183 21.47 -28.48 -20.51
C PRO A 183 22.17 -27.13 -20.41
N SER A 184 23.42 -27.03 -20.89
CA SER A 184 24.20 -25.79 -20.87
C SER A 184 23.63 -24.72 -21.82
N GLU A 185 23.24 -25.10 -23.06
CA GLU A 185 22.59 -24.18 -24.01
C GLU A 185 21.25 -23.67 -23.49
N PHE A 186 20.43 -24.55 -22.90
CA PHE A 186 19.18 -24.20 -22.27
C PHE A 186 19.42 -23.14 -21.19
N ALA A 187 20.37 -23.40 -20.29
CA ALA A 187 20.66 -22.51 -19.19
C ALA A 187 21.21 -21.13 -19.65
N LYS A 188 22.10 -21.11 -20.64
CA LYS A 188 22.63 -19.85 -21.23
C LYS A 188 21.56 -19.06 -21.95
N ARG A 189 20.73 -19.67 -22.76
CA ARG A 189 19.62 -18.98 -23.48
C ARG A 189 18.60 -18.35 -22.56
N LEU A 190 18.45 -18.90 -21.38
CA LEU A 190 17.56 -18.33 -20.36
C LEU A 190 18.26 -17.37 -19.39
N SER A 191 19.56 -17.11 -19.55
CA SER A 191 20.37 -16.31 -18.63
C SER A 191 20.43 -16.90 -17.21
N LEU A 192 20.24 -18.20 -17.05
CA LEU A 192 20.55 -18.95 -15.82
C LEU A 192 22.07 -19.07 -15.64
N LEU A 193 22.79 -19.20 -16.76
CA LEU A 193 24.24 -19.11 -16.85
C LEU A 193 24.63 -17.88 -17.70
N SER A 194 25.73 -17.26 -17.35
CA SER A 194 26.42 -16.26 -18.16
C SER A 194 27.16 -16.90 -19.33
N GLU A 195 27.70 -16.07 -20.24
CA GLU A 195 28.38 -16.57 -21.44
C GLU A 195 29.62 -17.39 -21.10
N ASP A 196 30.34 -17.09 -20.04
CA ASP A 196 31.51 -17.84 -19.56
C ASP A 196 31.15 -19.17 -18.88
N GLY A 197 29.86 -19.42 -18.63
CA GLY A 197 29.33 -20.65 -18.04
C GLY A 197 29.19 -20.60 -16.52
N SER A 198 29.49 -19.47 -15.87
CA SER A 198 29.19 -19.25 -14.44
C SER A 198 27.67 -19.08 -14.23
N CYS A 199 27.18 -19.46 -13.04
CA CYS A 199 25.79 -19.12 -12.68
C CYS A 199 25.61 -17.61 -12.60
N THR A 200 24.50 -17.10 -13.10
CA THR A 200 24.09 -15.73 -12.82
C THR A 200 23.56 -15.62 -11.40
N GLU A 201 23.56 -14.41 -10.79
CA GLU A 201 23.02 -14.20 -9.44
C GLU A 201 21.57 -14.72 -9.35
N ALA A 202 20.69 -14.31 -10.26
CA ALA A 202 19.32 -14.81 -10.29
C ALA A 202 19.25 -16.31 -10.56
N GLY A 203 20.09 -16.87 -11.45
CA GLY A 203 20.12 -18.29 -11.75
C GLY A 203 20.50 -19.14 -10.54
N LEU A 204 21.48 -18.67 -9.77
CA LEU A 204 21.92 -19.32 -8.54
C LEU A 204 20.81 -19.29 -7.47
N LEU A 205 20.21 -18.14 -7.22
CA LEU A 205 19.06 -18.01 -6.28
C LEU A 205 17.88 -18.90 -6.71
N PHE A 206 17.62 -18.99 -8.01
CA PHE A 206 16.47 -19.71 -8.56
C PHE A 206 16.58 -21.21 -8.43
N LEU A 207 17.74 -21.79 -8.83
CA LEU A 207 17.92 -23.24 -8.98
C LEU A 207 19.16 -23.80 -8.25
N GLY A 208 19.93 -22.93 -7.57
CA GLY A 208 21.19 -23.34 -6.94
C GLY A 208 21.02 -24.37 -5.83
N LYS A 209 22.05 -25.16 -5.59
CA LYS A 209 22.22 -25.90 -4.35
C LYS A 209 22.41 -24.91 -3.22
N GLU A 210 21.95 -25.23 -2.02
CA GLU A 210 22.03 -24.34 -0.86
C GLU A 210 23.47 -23.87 -0.58
N GLU A 211 24.44 -24.80 -0.62
CA GLU A 211 25.85 -24.51 -0.41
C GLU A 211 26.41 -23.51 -1.45
N ALA A 212 25.96 -23.63 -2.68
CA ALA A 212 26.38 -22.72 -3.75
C ALA A 212 25.73 -21.34 -3.58
N ILE A 213 24.47 -21.29 -3.20
CA ILE A 213 23.77 -20.02 -2.91
C ILE A 213 24.45 -19.28 -1.77
N ARG A 214 24.79 -19.97 -0.67
CA ARG A 214 25.49 -19.35 0.48
C ARG A 214 26.86 -18.79 0.16
N ARG A 215 27.54 -19.27 -0.88
CA ARG A 215 28.79 -18.67 -1.36
C ARG A 215 28.59 -17.29 -1.99
N GLY A 216 27.51 -17.10 -2.74
CA GLY A 216 27.17 -15.84 -3.37
C GLY A 216 26.35 -14.91 -2.44
N PHE A 217 25.51 -15.50 -1.61
CA PHE A 217 24.56 -14.82 -0.73
C PHE A 217 24.66 -15.41 0.70
N PRO A 218 25.63 -15.00 1.51
CA PRO A 218 25.87 -15.60 2.84
C PRO A 218 24.69 -15.48 3.80
N SER A 219 23.92 -14.40 3.70
CA SER A 219 22.75 -14.12 4.54
C SER A 219 21.44 -14.71 4.02
N PHE A 220 21.46 -15.38 2.85
CA PHE A 220 20.27 -15.93 2.24
C PHE A 220 19.58 -16.96 3.13
N GLU A 221 18.32 -16.71 3.46
CA GLU A 221 17.48 -17.64 4.21
C GLU A 221 16.04 -17.59 3.71
N LEU A 222 15.42 -18.77 3.58
CA LEU A 222 14.02 -18.96 3.26
C LEU A 222 13.32 -19.57 4.46
N ARG A 223 12.15 -19.05 4.85
CA ARG A 223 11.40 -19.55 6.00
C ARG A 223 9.92 -19.67 5.66
N LEU A 224 9.36 -20.85 5.90
CA LEU A 224 7.93 -21.12 5.80
C LEU A 224 7.37 -21.41 7.20
N ILE A 225 6.33 -20.67 7.59
CA ILE A 225 5.64 -20.80 8.86
C ILE A 225 4.20 -21.24 8.56
N VAL A 226 3.78 -22.37 9.11
CA VAL A 226 2.42 -22.89 8.95
C VAL A 226 1.73 -22.88 10.31
N ASN A 227 0.74 -22.01 10.46
CA ASN A 227 -0.06 -21.88 11.67
C ASN A 227 -1.31 -22.76 11.59
N GLY A 228 -1.23 -23.97 12.16
CA GLY A 228 -2.37 -24.89 12.32
C GLY A 228 -3.18 -24.62 13.59
N LYS A 229 -4.25 -25.41 13.81
CA LYS A 229 -5.06 -25.34 15.03
C LYS A 229 -4.24 -25.70 16.28
N GLY A 230 -3.70 -24.67 16.95
CA GLY A 230 -2.94 -24.83 18.20
C GLY A 230 -1.50 -25.30 18.04
N LYS A 231 -0.98 -25.41 16.83
CA LYS A 231 0.42 -25.78 16.54
C LYS A 231 0.97 -24.88 15.44
N GLN A 232 2.18 -24.37 15.66
CA GLN A 232 2.97 -23.69 14.66
C GLN A 232 4.09 -24.63 14.18
N GLU A 233 4.21 -24.78 12.88
CA GLU A 233 5.30 -25.51 12.23
C GLU A 233 6.17 -24.48 11.47
N ILE A 234 7.47 -24.52 11.73
CA ILE A 234 8.43 -23.64 11.09
C ILE A 234 9.44 -24.52 10.38
N VAL A 235 9.63 -24.31 9.09
CA VAL A 235 10.69 -24.92 8.30
C VAL A 235 11.57 -23.82 7.69
N SER A 236 12.86 -24.01 7.71
CA SER A 236 13.84 -23.01 7.29
C SER A 236 14.97 -23.65 6.49
N SER A 237 15.43 -22.94 5.46
CA SER A 237 16.61 -23.39 4.70
C SER A 237 17.87 -23.49 5.56
N SER A 238 17.99 -22.64 6.59
CA SER A 238 19.11 -22.71 7.54
C SER A 238 19.09 -23.95 8.43
N MET A 239 17.94 -24.58 8.62
CA MET A 239 17.78 -25.84 9.37
C MET A 239 17.89 -27.11 8.49
N GLY A 240 17.90 -26.93 7.15
CA GLY A 240 17.96 -28.02 6.20
C GLY A 240 16.63 -28.77 6.00
N ASP A 241 15.55 -28.30 6.58
CA ASP A 241 14.20 -28.88 6.48
C ASP A 241 13.29 -28.15 5.45
N CYS A 242 13.84 -27.13 4.78
CA CYS A 242 13.21 -26.36 3.73
C CYS A 242 14.13 -26.36 2.48
N PRO A 243 13.58 -26.37 1.24
CA PRO A 243 14.38 -26.22 0.03
C PRO A 243 15.24 -24.97 0.04
N GLY A 244 16.50 -25.11 -0.34
CA GLY A 244 17.49 -24.03 -0.33
C GLY A 244 17.39 -23.06 -1.51
N ASN A 245 16.54 -23.31 -2.54
CA ASN A 245 16.40 -22.43 -3.70
C ASN A 245 14.95 -21.95 -3.89
N LEU A 246 14.81 -20.82 -4.60
CA LEU A 246 13.52 -20.12 -4.74
C LEU A 246 12.46 -20.92 -5.53
N PHE A 247 12.89 -21.69 -6.53
CA PHE A 247 11.97 -22.49 -7.32
C PHE A 247 11.29 -23.59 -6.49
N SER A 248 12.06 -24.34 -5.72
CA SER A 248 11.53 -25.40 -4.85
C SER A 248 10.81 -24.85 -3.64
N PHE A 249 11.28 -23.75 -3.06
CA PHE A 249 10.61 -23.06 -1.96
C PHE A 249 9.22 -22.56 -2.33
N GLN A 250 9.10 -21.91 -3.49
CA GLN A 250 7.81 -21.43 -3.98
C GLN A 250 6.80 -22.57 -4.16
N ARG A 251 7.25 -23.73 -4.65
CA ARG A 251 6.40 -24.92 -4.79
C ARG A 251 5.94 -25.44 -3.44
N LEU A 252 6.85 -25.54 -2.48
CA LEU A 252 6.53 -25.93 -1.10
C LEU A 252 5.48 -25.00 -0.49
N ALA A 253 5.65 -23.70 -0.63
CA ALA A 253 4.70 -22.71 -0.14
C ALA A 253 3.33 -22.85 -0.82
N LEU A 254 3.28 -23.00 -2.15
CA LEU A 254 2.04 -23.25 -2.88
C LEU A 254 1.33 -24.53 -2.42
N ASP A 255 2.06 -25.62 -2.21
CA ASP A 255 1.48 -26.88 -1.74
C ASP A 255 0.88 -26.76 -0.35
N CYS A 256 1.53 -26.02 0.55
CA CYS A 256 0.99 -25.70 1.87
C CYS A 256 -0.31 -24.87 1.78
N VAL A 257 -0.33 -23.88 0.91
CA VAL A 257 -1.52 -23.05 0.67
C VAL A 257 -2.66 -23.89 0.08
N LYS A 258 -2.40 -24.74 -0.90
CA LYS A 258 -3.41 -25.63 -1.49
C LYS A 258 -4.02 -26.58 -0.45
N LYS A 259 -3.22 -27.10 0.47
CA LYS A 259 -3.70 -27.91 1.58
C LYS A 259 -4.62 -27.13 2.53
N THR A 260 -4.36 -25.83 2.72
CA THR A 260 -5.11 -24.98 3.67
C THR A 260 -6.38 -24.39 3.04
N PHE A 261 -6.29 -23.86 1.81
CA PHE A 261 -7.34 -23.07 1.16
C PHE A 261 -7.96 -23.74 -0.07
N GLY A 262 -7.42 -24.88 -0.52
CA GLY A 262 -7.81 -25.53 -1.77
C GLY A 262 -7.26 -24.84 -3.02
N GLU A 263 -7.68 -25.30 -4.21
CA GLU A 263 -7.13 -24.83 -5.49
C GLU A 263 -7.64 -23.44 -5.93
N ARG A 264 -8.72 -22.94 -5.32
CA ARG A 264 -9.37 -21.68 -5.73
C ARG A 264 -8.54 -20.41 -5.47
N ALA A 265 -7.53 -20.49 -4.61
CA ALA A 265 -6.67 -19.37 -4.23
C ALA A 265 -5.33 -19.34 -4.99
N SER A 266 -5.14 -20.21 -5.97
CA SER A 266 -3.80 -20.45 -6.56
C SER A 266 -3.24 -19.28 -7.36
N ILE A 267 -4.09 -18.45 -7.98
CA ILE A 267 -3.66 -17.30 -8.79
C ILE A 267 -3.18 -16.17 -7.89
N GLU A 268 -4.02 -15.74 -6.95
CA GLU A 268 -3.75 -14.64 -6.03
C GLU A 268 -2.55 -14.96 -5.12
N VAL A 269 -2.45 -16.22 -4.70
CA VAL A 269 -1.30 -16.69 -3.93
C VAL A 269 -0.03 -16.72 -4.79
N GLY A 270 -0.13 -17.19 -6.03
CA GLY A 270 0.99 -17.17 -6.98
C GLY A 270 1.54 -15.76 -7.15
N GLU A 271 0.67 -14.75 -7.25
CA GLU A 271 1.05 -13.33 -7.32
C GLU A 271 1.70 -12.84 -6.03
N LEU A 272 1.15 -13.16 -4.85
CA LEU A 272 1.73 -12.77 -3.57
C LEU A 272 3.14 -13.36 -3.41
N LEU A 273 3.31 -14.65 -3.67
CA LEU A 273 4.61 -15.31 -3.58
C LEU A 273 5.60 -14.76 -4.61
N LEU A 274 5.16 -14.58 -5.86
CA LEU A 274 5.99 -14.00 -6.90
C LEU A 274 6.43 -12.57 -6.55
N ASN A 275 5.49 -11.77 -6.04
CA ASN A 275 5.80 -10.40 -5.60
C ASN A 275 6.85 -10.38 -4.48
N ALA A 276 6.71 -11.22 -3.48
CA ALA A 276 7.68 -11.31 -2.38
C ALA A 276 9.06 -11.79 -2.88
N ILE A 277 9.11 -12.81 -3.74
CA ILE A 277 10.35 -13.37 -4.27
C ILE A 277 11.07 -12.36 -5.18
N GLN A 278 10.35 -11.73 -6.11
CA GLN A 278 10.97 -10.86 -7.11
C GLN A 278 11.39 -9.49 -6.56
N ASN A 279 10.93 -9.09 -5.38
CA ASN A 279 11.27 -7.81 -4.76
C ASN A 279 12.16 -7.96 -3.52
N ALA A 280 12.45 -9.17 -3.07
CA ALA A 280 13.33 -9.41 -1.94
C ALA A 280 14.75 -8.91 -2.21
N ASP A 281 15.40 -8.34 -1.19
CA ASP A 281 16.83 -8.07 -1.18
C ASP A 281 17.56 -9.24 -0.53
N TYR A 282 18.12 -10.12 -1.34
CA TYR A 282 18.79 -11.33 -0.87
C TYR A 282 20.18 -11.09 -0.30
N ASN A 283 20.69 -9.85 -0.33
CA ASN A 283 21.93 -9.43 0.34
C ASN A 283 21.71 -8.98 1.79
N GLU A 284 20.46 -8.72 2.17
CA GLU A 284 20.10 -8.34 3.54
C GLU A 284 20.00 -9.56 4.46
N GLU A 285 20.22 -9.33 5.76
CA GLU A 285 20.19 -10.41 6.77
C GLU A 285 18.78 -10.95 7.08
N ASN A 286 17.74 -10.21 6.69
CA ASN A 286 16.36 -10.60 6.96
C ASN A 286 15.88 -11.68 5.98
N PRO A 287 15.38 -12.82 6.47
CA PRO A 287 14.92 -13.91 5.62
C PRO A 287 13.68 -13.53 4.80
N LEU A 288 13.49 -14.20 3.65
CA LEU A 288 12.19 -14.25 3.00
C LEU A 288 11.28 -15.20 3.80
N VAL A 289 10.25 -14.65 4.43
CA VAL A 289 9.30 -15.41 5.28
C VAL A 289 7.94 -15.48 4.61
N ILE A 290 7.42 -16.70 4.45
CA ILE A 290 6.02 -16.94 4.07
C ILE A 290 5.32 -17.55 5.28
N GLU A 291 4.23 -16.93 5.71
CA GLU A 291 3.42 -17.41 6.82
C GLU A 291 2.01 -17.75 6.33
N VAL A 292 1.58 -18.99 6.57
CA VAL A 292 0.28 -19.51 6.14
C VAL A 292 -0.56 -19.82 7.39
N SER A 293 -1.69 -19.16 7.53
CA SER A 293 -2.69 -19.42 8.57
C SER A 293 -4.01 -19.87 7.96
N SER A 294 -5.02 -20.19 8.78
CA SER A 294 -6.36 -20.54 8.28
C SER A 294 -7.13 -19.39 7.63
N GLU A 295 -6.70 -18.15 7.83
CA GLU A 295 -7.42 -16.94 7.39
C GLU A 295 -6.61 -16.03 6.47
N GLU A 296 -5.29 -16.13 6.52
CA GLU A 296 -4.40 -15.18 5.88
C GLU A 296 -3.08 -15.83 5.47
N ILE A 297 -2.51 -15.33 4.39
CA ILE A 297 -1.13 -15.60 3.99
C ILE A 297 -0.37 -14.28 4.10
N LEU A 298 0.77 -14.30 4.78
CA LEU A 298 1.69 -13.17 4.89
C LEU A 298 3.00 -13.52 4.18
N ALA A 299 3.56 -12.54 3.49
CA ALA A 299 4.91 -12.61 2.95
C ALA A 299 5.69 -11.40 3.45
N ARG A 300 6.85 -11.66 4.06
CA ARG A 300 7.78 -10.63 4.52
C ARG A 300 9.11 -10.82 3.79
N ASN A 301 9.61 -9.75 3.20
CA ASN A 301 10.92 -9.76 2.56
C ASN A 301 11.69 -8.48 2.91
N ALA A 302 13.01 -8.57 2.96
CA ALA A 302 13.87 -7.40 2.90
C ALA A 302 13.71 -6.72 1.53
N GLY A 303 13.93 -5.42 1.49
CA GLY A 303 13.72 -4.61 0.29
C GLY A 303 12.33 -4.00 0.20
N ILE A 304 12.27 -2.78 -0.35
CA ILE A 304 11.02 -2.06 -0.61
C ILE A 304 10.27 -2.65 -1.79
N CYS A 305 8.94 -2.65 -1.74
CA CYS A 305 8.12 -3.11 -2.86
C CYS A 305 8.06 -2.07 -3.98
N LEU A 306 8.44 -2.47 -5.18
CA LEU A 306 8.47 -1.63 -6.37
C LEU A 306 7.15 -1.63 -7.15
N ASN A 307 6.30 -2.62 -6.88
CA ASN A 307 5.02 -2.80 -7.57
C ASN A 307 3.91 -1.87 -7.08
N SER A 308 4.18 -1.03 -6.07
CA SER A 308 3.20 -0.04 -5.60
C SER A 308 2.88 1.03 -6.65
N GLY A 309 3.66 1.12 -7.72
CA GLY A 309 3.55 2.15 -8.75
C GLY A 309 3.98 3.54 -8.27
N ARG A 310 4.39 3.64 -6.98
CA ARG A 310 4.74 4.93 -6.36
C ARG A 310 6.13 5.43 -6.75
N LEU A 311 7.07 4.52 -7.07
CA LEU A 311 8.46 4.90 -7.25
C LEU A 311 8.91 4.98 -8.71
N GLY A 312 8.02 4.74 -9.69
CA GLY A 312 8.34 4.76 -11.12
C GLY A 312 9.52 3.85 -11.51
N LEU A 313 9.84 2.88 -10.66
CA LEU A 313 10.91 1.92 -10.84
C LEU A 313 10.45 0.76 -11.71
N PRO A 314 11.38 -0.06 -12.22
CA PRO A 314 11.03 -1.33 -12.84
C PRO A 314 10.08 -2.12 -11.93
N SER A 315 9.20 -2.93 -12.54
CA SER A 315 8.14 -3.64 -11.82
C SER A 315 8.65 -4.64 -10.76
N CYS A 316 9.95 -4.90 -10.69
CA CYS A 316 10.57 -5.78 -9.70
C CYS A 316 12.09 -5.60 -9.62
N ARG A 317 12.68 -6.02 -8.49
CA ARG A 317 14.13 -6.07 -8.26
C ARG A 317 14.78 -7.18 -9.09
N HIS A 318 14.12 -8.33 -9.27
CA HIS A 318 14.62 -9.50 -9.95
C HIS A 318 13.76 -9.86 -11.17
N PRO A 319 13.92 -9.17 -12.31
CA PRO A 319 13.11 -9.40 -13.51
C PRO A 319 13.36 -10.77 -14.18
N LEU A 320 14.54 -11.37 -14.00
CA LEU A 320 14.79 -12.73 -14.49
C LEU A 320 13.99 -13.76 -13.69
N LEU A 321 13.92 -13.65 -12.36
CA LEU A 321 13.08 -14.51 -11.52
C LEU A 321 11.61 -14.38 -11.93
N GLN A 322 11.11 -13.16 -12.10
CA GLN A 322 9.74 -12.91 -12.58
C GLN A 322 9.49 -13.63 -13.92
N ARG A 323 10.38 -13.43 -14.88
CA ARG A 323 10.25 -14.01 -16.22
C ARG A 323 10.21 -15.53 -16.18
N TRP A 324 11.05 -16.18 -15.37
CA TRP A 324 11.08 -17.64 -15.29
C TRP A 324 9.82 -18.20 -14.62
N PHE A 325 9.36 -17.63 -13.52
CA PHE A 325 8.11 -18.05 -12.89
C PHE A 325 6.90 -17.87 -13.81
N LEU A 326 6.78 -16.72 -14.47
CA LEU A 326 5.71 -16.49 -15.46
C LEU A 326 5.77 -17.46 -16.64
N SER A 327 6.98 -17.86 -17.09
CA SER A 327 7.17 -18.79 -18.20
C SER A 327 6.66 -20.20 -17.92
N ILE A 328 6.60 -20.59 -16.66
CA ILE A 328 6.04 -21.87 -16.20
C ILE A 328 4.62 -21.75 -15.64
N GLY A 329 4.00 -20.56 -15.78
CA GLY A 329 2.60 -20.32 -15.44
C GLY A 329 2.35 -19.99 -13.98
N ILE A 330 3.37 -19.52 -13.26
CA ILE A 330 3.24 -19.00 -11.89
C ILE A 330 3.15 -17.48 -11.96
N GLY A 331 2.09 -16.92 -11.37
CA GLY A 331 1.76 -15.51 -11.47
C GLY A 331 0.98 -15.13 -12.73
N VAL A 332 0.54 -13.89 -12.83
CA VAL A 332 -0.18 -13.33 -13.98
C VAL A 332 0.58 -12.18 -14.62
N ARG A 333 0.55 -12.11 -15.96
CA ARG A 333 1.25 -11.06 -16.72
C ARG A 333 0.72 -9.64 -16.49
N ARG A 334 -0.48 -9.48 -15.93
CA ARG A 334 -1.15 -8.19 -15.76
C ARG A 334 -0.71 -7.42 -14.52
N GLY A 335 0.08 -8.06 -13.66
CA GLY A 335 0.62 -7.43 -12.45
C GLY A 335 -0.40 -7.27 -11.32
N MET A 336 0.07 -6.70 -10.23
CA MET A 336 -0.64 -6.53 -8.96
C MET A 336 -1.92 -5.69 -9.03
N ARG A 337 -2.06 -4.82 -10.02
CA ARG A 337 -3.18 -3.87 -10.11
C ARG A 337 -4.55 -4.57 -10.13
N ASP A 338 -4.65 -5.70 -10.85
CA ASP A 338 -5.89 -6.46 -10.96
C ASP A 338 -6.19 -7.26 -9.68
N VAL A 339 -5.14 -7.71 -8.97
CA VAL A 339 -5.26 -8.42 -7.69
C VAL A 339 -5.64 -7.45 -6.57
N LEU A 340 -5.05 -6.24 -6.55
CA LEU A 340 -5.38 -5.18 -5.59
C LEU A 340 -6.81 -4.64 -5.75
N SER A 341 -7.38 -4.72 -6.94
CA SER A 341 -8.76 -4.29 -7.19
C SER A 341 -9.81 -5.32 -6.79
N SER A 342 -9.41 -6.57 -6.50
CA SER A 342 -10.34 -7.61 -6.05
C SER A 342 -10.81 -7.35 -4.61
N PRO A 343 -12.13 -7.31 -4.35
CA PRO A 343 -12.62 -7.11 -2.99
C PRO A 343 -12.43 -8.35 -2.09
N PHE A 344 -12.09 -9.50 -2.69
CA PHE A 344 -11.90 -10.76 -1.97
C PHE A 344 -11.26 -11.85 -2.86
N PRO A 345 -10.17 -12.52 -2.43
CA PRO A 345 -9.45 -12.26 -1.17
C PRO A 345 -8.81 -10.87 -1.14
N ALA A 346 -8.76 -10.24 0.03
CA ALA A 346 -8.22 -8.90 0.17
C ALA A 346 -6.69 -8.95 0.18
N TYR A 347 -6.07 -8.29 -0.77
CA TYR A 347 -4.63 -8.14 -0.89
C TYR A 347 -4.15 -6.79 -0.36
N SER A 348 -3.04 -6.77 0.37
CA SER A 348 -2.38 -5.53 0.78
C SER A 348 -0.85 -5.65 0.68
N ILE A 349 -0.19 -4.53 0.42
CA ILE A 349 1.26 -4.37 0.45
C ILE A 349 1.59 -3.13 1.27
N GLN A 350 2.56 -3.27 2.16
CA GLN A 350 3.10 -2.18 2.97
C GLN A 350 4.62 -2.25 2.92
N SER A 351 5.27 -1.16 2.54
CA SER A 351 6.72 -1.03 2.56
C SER A 351 7.11 -0.09 3.69
N ASP A 352 8.08 -0.55 4.49
CA ASP A 352 8.73 0.22 5.53
C ASP A 352 10.10 0.66 4.99
N PHE A 353 10.26 1.95 4.75
CA PHE A 353 11.48 2.50 4.17
C PHE A 353 12.62 2.55 5.19
N GLU A 354 12.33 2.73 6.48
CA GLU A 354 13.36 2.74 7.52
C GLU A 354 13.94 1.34 7.73
N ALA A 355 13.07 0.34 7.78
CA ALA A 355 13.47 -1.05 7.93
C ALA A 355 13.96 -1.68 6.61
N ASN A 356 13.84 -1.00 5.47
CA ASN A 356 14.07 -1.54 4.13
C ASN A 356 13.37 -2.90 3.95
N ALA A 357 12.08 -2.96 4.27
CA ALA A 357 11.30 -4.20 4.31
C ALA A 357 9.92 -4.03 3.68
N THR A 358 9.36 -5.12 3.21
CA THR A 358 7.99 -5.18 2.68
C THR A 358 7.20 -6.29 3.36
N LEU A 359 5.96 -5.97 3.72
CA LEU A 359 4.95 -6.90 4.17
C LEU A 359 3.83 -6.96 3.13
N SER A 360 3.61 -8.11 2.53
CA SER A 360 2.47 -8.39 1.67
C SER A 360 1.52 -9.36 2.36
N SER A 361 0.21 -9.14 2.24
CA SER A 361 -0.78 -10.04 2.81
C SER A 361 -1.90 -10.36 1.83
N LEU A 362 -2.46 -11.56 1.96
CA LEU A 362 -3.64 -12.03 1.25
C LEU A 362 -4.61 -12.61 2.26
N ARG A 363 -5.73 -11.91 2.51
CA ARG A 363 -6.71 -12.29 3.53
C ARG A 363 -7.95 -12.89 2.91
N PHE A 364 -8.28 -14.12 3.33
CA PHE A 364 -9.40 -14.93 2.82
C PHE A 364 -10.70 -14.74 3.60
N THR A 365 -10.65 -14.19 4.80
CA THR A 365 -11.84 -13.87 5.59
C THR A 365 -12.17 -12.39 5.46
N LYS A 366 -13.46 -12.07 5.29
CA LYS A 366 -13.89 -10.66 5.35
C LYS A 366 -13.42 -10.09 6.69
N PRO A 367 -12.71 -8.96 6.73
CA PRO A 367 -12.34 -8.33 7.98
C PRO A 367 -13.62 -8.15 8.82
N LYS A 368 -13.62 -8.63 10.06
CA LYS A 368 -14.65 -8.24 11.02
C LYS A 368 -14.64 -6.72 11.05
N ALA A 369 -15.80 -6.11 10.80
CA ALA A 369 -15.91 -4.68 10.91
C ALA A 369 -15.22 -4.22 12.21
N PRO A 370 -14.30 -3.25 12.17
CA PRO A 370 -13.63 -2.80 13.38
C PRO A 370 -14.70 -2.51 14.44
N ALA A 371 -14.45 -2.91 15.67
CA ALA A 371 -15.36 -2.60 16.75
C ALA A 371 -15.63 -1.08 16.72
N PRO A 372 -16.89 -0.64 16.66
CA PRO A 372 -17.18 0.75 16.48
C PRO A 372 -16.50 1.56 17.58
N SER A 373 -15.84 2.65 17.20
CA SER A 373 -15.20 3.54 18.17
C SER A 373 -16.23 4.02 19.21
N PRO A 374 -15.85 4.42 20.43
CA PRO A 374 -16.79 4.91 21.43
C PRO A 374 -17.68 6.06 20.91
N ARG A 375 -17.21 6.82 19.91
CA ARG A 375 -18.00 7.85 19.22
C ARG A 375 -18.99 7.26 18.21
N GLU A 376 -18.59 6.21 17.47
CA GLU A 376 -19.46 5.52 16.49
C GLU A 376 -20.51 4.66 17.19
N THR A 377 -20.18 4.03 18.34
CA THR A 377 -21.15 3.28 19.16
C THR A 377 -22.23 4.23 19.68
N LYS A 378 -21.85 5.44 20.17
CA LYS A 378 -22.82 6.47 20.58
C LYS A 378 -23.66 6.99 19.40
N LYS A 379 -23.12 7.07 18.19
CA LYS A 379 -23.86 7.48 16.99
C LYS A 379 -24.81 6.37 16.51
N ARG A 380 -24.38 5.10 16.53
CA ARG A 380 -25.24 3.95 16.19
C ARG A 380 -26.36 3.71 17.21
N GLU A 381 -26.10 3.87 18.51
CA GLU A 381 -27.16 3.79 19.53
C GLU A 381 -28.19 4.89 19.39
N LYS A 382 -27.79 6.10 19.00
CA LYS A 382 -28.69 7.24 18.73
C LYS A 382 -29.54 7.00 17.49
N ASP A 383 -28.95 6.38 16.46
CA ASP A 383 -29.67 5.98 15.26
C ASP A 383 -30.58 4.78 15.48
N ALA A 384 -30.20 3.83 16.35
CA ALA A 384 -31.02 2.69 16.73
C ALA A 384 -32.33 3.08 17.45
N PHE A 385 -32.33 4.17 18.23
CA PHE A 385 -33.57 4.68 18.81
C PHE A 385 -34.50 5.25 17.73
N TYR A 386 -33.98 6.04 16.78
CA TYR A 386 -34.73 6.56 15.66
C TYR A 386 -35.32 5.44 14.79
N GLU A 387 -34.51 4.48 14.38
CA GLU A 387 -34.90 3.30 13.61
C GLU A 387 -36.05 2.55 14.30
N SER A 388 -35.98 2.44 15.61
CA SER A 388 -37.03 1.77 16.42
C SER A 388 -38.34 2.54 16.52
N LEU A 389 -38.38 3.80 16.12
CA LEU A 389 -39.58 4.65 16.06
C LEU A 389 -40.28 4.59 14.69
N LEU A 390 -39.56 4.27 13.62
CA LEU A 390 -40.11 4.24 12.25
C LEU A 390 -41.31 3.31 12.09
N PRO A 391 -41.36 2.10 12.71
CA PRO A 391 -42.52 1.25 12.67
C PRO A 391 -43.75 1.80 13.42
N LEU A 392 -43.57 2.78 14.28
CA LEU A 392 -44.62 3.33 15.18
C LEU A 392 -45.15 4.66 14.67
N PHE A 393 -44.35 5.44 13.96
CA PHE A 393 -44.62 6.81 13.57
C PHE A 393 -44.09 7.11 12.15
N LYS A 394 -44.68 8.10 11.47
CA LYS A 394 -44.13 8.64 10.21
C LYS A 394 -42.74 9.25 10.48
N GLU A 395 -41.87 9.24 9.48
CA GLU A 395 -40.47 9.71 9.58
C GLU A 395 -40.33 11.09 10.23
N GLU A 396 -41.19 12.05 9.85
CA GLU A 396 -41.19 13.40 10.41
C GLU A 396 -41.40 13.40 11.93
N ILE A 397 -42.39 12.63 12.39
CA ILE A 397 -42.74 12.54 13.82
C ILE A 397 -41.68 11.73 14.58
N ALA A 398 -41.17 10.66 13.98
CA ALA A 398 -40.05 9.89 14.56
C ALA A 398 -38.80 10.76 14.75
N GLY A 399 -38.49 11.63 13.78
CA GLY A 399 -37.40 12.62 13.86
C GLY A 399 -37.58 13.59 15.03
N LYS A 400 -38.77 14.19 15.16
CA LYS A 400 -39.12 15.11 16.26
C LYS A 400 -39.04 14.43 17.63
N ILE A 401 -39.49 13.18 17.77
CA ILE A 401 -39.36 12.40 19.01
C ILE A 401 -37.90 12.12 19.35
N ARG A 402 -37.08 11.76 18.35
CA ARG A 402 -35.65 11.57 18.53
C ARG A 402 -34.97 12.84 19.03
N ASP A 403 -35.26 13.97 18.42
CA ASP A 403 -34.65 15.26 18.77
C ASP A 403 -35.10 15.72 20.15
N PHE A 404 -36.36 15.47 20.50
CA PHE A 404 -36.87 15.67 21.84
C PHE A 404 -36.15 14.80 22.89
N LYS A 405 -35.93 13.53 22.62
CA LYS A 405 -35.12 12.67 23.51
C LYS A 405 -33.71 13.18 23.68
N LYS A 406 -33.07 13.65 22.58
CA LYS A 406 -31.72 14.25 22.66
C LYS A 406 -31.68 15.50 23.53
N LYS A 407 -32.73 16.35 23.48
CA LYS A 407 -32.83 17.58 24.22
C LYS A 407 -33.18 17.34 25.68
N SER A 408 -34.12 16.44 25.97
CA SER A 408 -34.58 16.17 27.33
C SER A 408 -33.69 15.19 28.12
N GLY A 409 -32.82 14.43 27.42
CA GLY A 409 -31.94 13.44 28.07
C GLY A 409 -32.70 12.52 29.02
N ASP A 410 -32.34 12.54 30.29
CA ASP A 410 -32.98 11.78 31.39
C ASP A 410 -34.04 12.57 32.16
N GLU A 411 -34.45 13.75 31.68
CA GLU A 411 -35.47 14.56 32.34
C GLU A 411 -36.82 13.92 32.22
N VAL A 412 -37.69 14.32 33.21
CA VAL A 412 -39.06 13.83 33.26
C VAL A 412 -39.95 14.76 32.45
N PHE A 413 -40.70 14.21 31.52
CA PHE A 413 -41.59 14.96 30.66
C PHE A 413 -43.05 14.50 30.76
N GLY A 414 -43.96 15.35 30.37
CA GLY A 414 -45.39 15.04 30.30
C GLY A 414 -45.94 15.17 28.88
N ARG A 415 -47.29 15.15 28.79
CA ARG A 415 -47.99 15.29 27.51
C ARG A 415 -47.74 16.67 26.86
N GLY A 416 -47.70 17.75 27.66
CA GLY A 416 -47.43 19.09 27.13
C GLY A 416 -46.07 19.19 26.45
N ASP A 417 -45.01 18.72 27.13
CA ASP A 417 -43.65 18.75 26.63
C ASP A 417 -43.50 17.99 25.30
N LEU A 418 -44.23 16.86 25.14
CA LEU A 418 -44.26 16.08 23.89
C LEU A 418 -45.05 16.81 22.78
N MET A 419 -46.12 17.52 23.13
CA MET A 419 -46.86 18.34 22.18
C MET A 419 -46.01 19.50 21.67
N ASP A 420 -45.31 20.20 22.53
CA ASP A 420 -44.43 21.31 22.17
C ASP A 420 -43.30 20.87 21.26
N ALA A 421 -42.72 19.70 21.55
CA ALA A 421 -41.63 19.15 20.76
C ALA A 421 -42.07 18.61 19.38
N THR A 422 -43.28 18.09 19.27
CA THR A 422 -43.73 17.41 18.02
C THR A 422 -44.75 18.25 17.22
N GLY A 423 -45.36 19.25 17.81
CA GLY A 423 -46.37 20.13 17.19
C GLY A 423 -47.71 19.41 16.96
N VAL A 424 -48.01 18.37 17.71
CA VAL A 424 -49.24 17.58 17.52
C VAL A 424 -50.37 17.99 18.50
N SER A 425 -51.63 17.66 18.18
CA SER A 425 -52.79 17.92 19.02
C SER A 425 -52.76 17.12 20.33
N PRO A 426 -53.43 17.55 21.40
CA PRO A 426 -53.51 16.85 22.70
C PRO A 426 -54.00 15.40 22.59
N ALA A 427 -54.93 15.13 21.68
CA ALA A 427 -55.44 13.79 21.43
C ALA A 427 -54.37 12.90 20.79
N THR A 428 -53.65 13.42 19.80
CA THR A 428 -52.55 12.74 19.13
C THR A 428 -51.38 12.46 20.08
N ALA A 429 -50.99 13.43 20.90
CA ALA A 429 -49.93 13.26 21.91
C ALA A 429 -50.26 12.14 22.91
N THR A 430 -51.52 12.07 23.34
CA THR A 430 -51.97 10.96 24.22
C THR A 430 -51.85 9.61 23.54
N GLN A 431 -52.18 9.49 22.26
CA GLN A 431 -52.02 8.24 21.50
C GLN A 431 -50.52 7.91 21.29
N MET A 432 -49.69 8.93 21.03
CA MET A 432 -48.23 8.74 20.92
C MET A 432 -47.60 8.20 22.21
N ILE A 433 -47.98 8.75 23.36
CA ILE A 433 -47.53 8.27 24.68
C ILE A 433 -47.93 6.79 24.86
N LYS A 434 -49.17 6.41 24.54
CA LYS A 434 -49.62 5.02 24.61
C LYS A 434 -48.78 4.10 23.71
N LYS A 435 -48.48 4.53 22.47
CA LYS A 435 -47.64 3.76 21.53
C LYS A 435 -46.21 3.63 22.06
N LEU A 436 -45.62 4.70 22.56
CA LEU A 436 -44.25 4.70 23.14
C LEU A 436 -44.16 3.83 24.40
N GLN A 437 -45.20 3.81 25.25
CA GLN A 437 -45.28 2.93 26.43
C GLN A 437 -45.39 1.46 26.00
N LYS A 438 -46.31 1.14 25.07
CA LYS A 438 -46.48 -0.22 24.53
C LYS A 438 -45.18 -0.74 23.91
N ALA A 439 -44.44 0.11 23.23
CA ALA A 439 -43.15 -0.20 22.64
C ALA A 439 -41.97 -0.15 23.65
N LYS A 440 -42.25 0.06 24.93
CA LYS A 440 -41.25 0.14 26.02
C LYS A 440 -40.16 1.23 25.79
N LYS A 441 -40.48 2.29 25.02
CA LYS A 441 -39.55 3.41 24.77
C LYS A 441 -39.56 4.48 25.86
N ILE A 442 -40.66 4.54 26.63
CA ILE A 442 -40.80 5.41 27.80
C ILE A 442 -41.32 4.62 28.99
N ARG A 443 -41.04 5.10 30.19
CA ARG A 443 -41.58 4.52 31.45
C ARG A 443 -42.23 5.61 32.31
N PRO A 444 -43.33 5.30 33.03
CA PRO A 444 -43.91 6.25 33.98
C PRO A 444 -42.96 6.47 35.16
N VAL A 445 -42.95 7.70 35.68
CA VAL A 445 -42.15 8.09 36.86
C VAL A 445 -43.07 8.20 38.07
N LYS A 446 -42.78 7.39 39.11
CA LYS A 446 -43.51 7.42 40.39
C LYS A 446 -43.08 8.65 41.23
N GLY A 447 -44.02 9.31 41.89
CA GLY A 447 -43.73 10.39 42.82
C GLY A 447 -43.76 11.83 42.25
N GLN A 448 -43.91 11.99 40.92
CA GLN A 448 -43.94 13.31 40.24
C GLN A 448 -45.27 13.69 39.58
N GLY A 449 -46.38 13.10 40.04
CA GLY A 449 -47.74 13.35 39.52
C GLY A 449 -48.15 12.34 38.42
N LYS A 450 -49.48 12.28 38.12
CA LYS A 450 -50.03 11.44 37.09
C LYS A 450 -49.64 11.98 35.67
N GLY A 451 -49.14 11.15 34.79
CA GLY A 451 -48.87 11.53 33.39
C GLY A 451 -47.45 12.02 33.13
N LYS A 452 -46.48 11.71 34.00
CA LYS A 452 -45.06 12.00 33.84
C LYS A 452 -44.27 10.77 33.42
N PHE A 453 -43.39 10.93 32.46
CA PHE A 453 -42.64 9.86 31.80
C PHE A 453 -41.16 10.18 31.66
N ARG A 454 -40.34 9.17 31.43
CA ARG A 454 -38.93 9.29 31.08
C ARG A 454 -38.61 8.34 29.94
N PHE A 455 -37.76 8.74 29.04
CA PHE A 455 -37.24 7.85 27.99
C PHE A 455 -36.41 6.69 28.61
N ARG A 456 -36.39 5.59 27.88
CA ARG A 456 -35.55 4.42 28.23
C ARG A 456 -34.33 4.35 27.36
#